data_c3672f97a0e39a2566f4649dee4ce4e4
#
_entry.id   c3672f97a0e39a2566f4649dee4ce4e4
#
_cell.length_a   1.000
_cell.length_b   1.000
_cell.length_c   1.000
_cell.angle_alpha   90.00
_cell.angle_beta   90.00
_cell.angle_gamma   90.00
#
_symmetry.space_group_name_H-M   'P 1'
#
loop_
_entity.id
_entity.type
_entity.pdbx_description
1 polymer ?
#
loop_
_entity_poly.entity_id
_entity_poly.type
_entity_poly.pdbx_seq_one_letter_code
_entity_poly.pdbx_strand_id
1 'polypeptide(L)'
;IMTSADGPAALFPCVNNVHEFRAGDGGAVVLDVIVPPYDEDAGRACHYFEAVAIRGGVFELREIPEPADFECLGAVYQGLRP
;
A
#
# COMPACT_ATOMS: atom_id res chain seq x y z
N ILE A 1 2.20 11.90 -6.98
CA ILE A 1 1.01 11.13 -7.41
C ILE A 1 1.36 10.34 -8.65
N MET A 2 1.04 9.07 -8.60
CA MET A 2 1.24 8.15 -9.73
C MET A 2 -0.09 7.65 -10.26
N THR A 3 -0.14 7.40 -11.56
CA THR A 3 -1.31 6.85 -12.25
C THR A 3 -0.89 5.69 -13.14
N SER A 4 -1.85 5.00 -13.74
CA SER A 4 -1.57 3.91 -14.69
C SER A 4 -0.72 4.35 -15.88
N ALA A 5 -0.67 5.64 -16.19
CA ALA A 5 0.15 6.18 -17.28
C ALA A 5 1.64 6.20 -16.95
N ASP A 6 2.03 6.11 -15.68
CA ASP A 6 3.43 6.19 -15.24
C ASP A 6 4.19 4.86 -15.36
N GLY A 7 3.47 3.77 -15.59
CA GLY A 7 4.06 2.44 -15.66
C GLY A 7 4.45 1.88 -14.29
N PRO A 8 5.18 0.75 -14.27
CA PRO A 8 5.59 0.10 -13.03
C PRO A 8 6.55 0.96 -12.20
N ALA A 9 6.43 0.85 -10.88
CA ALA A 9 7.32 1.50 -9.94
C ALA A 9 7.85 0.50 -8.92
N ALA A 10 9.03 0.77 -8.38
CA ALA A 10 9.62 -0.01 -7.29
C ALA A 10 9.64 0.82 -6.01
N LEU A 11 9.28 0.19 -4.90
CA LEU A 11 9.37 0.76 -3.56
C LEU A 11 10.42 -0.03 -2.77
N PHE A 12 11.21 0.69 -1.98
CA PHE A 12 12.29 0.09 -1.19
C PHE A 12 12.06 0.33 0.30
N PRO A 13 12.57 -0.55 1.19
CA PRO A 13 12.22 -0.50 2.61
C PRO A 13 12.43 0.84 3.31
N CYS A 14 13.40 1.62 2.86
CA CYS A 14 13.78 2.86 3.54
C CYS A 14 13.59 4.11 2.68
N VAL A 15 12.99 3.99 1.50
CA VAL A 15 12.86 5.12 0.57
C VAL A 15 11.47 5.15 -0.04
N ASN A 16 10.71 6.20 0.28
CA ASN A 16 9.42 6.52 -0.35
C ASN A 16 8.45 5.33 -0.43
N ASN A 17 8.40 4.51 0.62
CA ASN A 17 7.60 3.29 0.63
C ASN A 17 6.24 3.44 1.31
N VAL A 18 5.98 4.52 2.02
CA VAL A 18 4.65 4.80 2.57
C VAL A 18 3.78 5.36 1.46
N HIS A 19 2.68 4.70 1.20
CA HIS A 19 1.81 5.05 0.07
C HIS A 19 0.35 4.77 0.40
N GLU A 20 -0.53 5.36 -0.38
CA GLU A 20 -1.97 5.09 -0.34
C GLU A 20 -2.50 4.91 -1.76
N PHE A 21 -3.59 4.19 -1.88
CA PHE A 21 -4.32 4.07 -3.14
C PHE A 21 -5.61 4.89 -3.07
N ARG A 22 -5.88 5.61 -4.14
CA ARG A 22 -7.14 6.32 -4.30
C ARG A 22 -7.83 5.81 -5.55
N ALA A 23 -8.98 5.18 -5.36
CA ALA A 23 -9.80 4.73 -6.47
C ALA A 23 -10.67 5.87 -6.97
N GLY A 24 -10.81 5.98 -8.30
CA GLY A 24 -11.83 6.83 -8.89
C GLY A 24 -13.20 6.15 -8.87
N ASP A 25 -14.17 6.72 -9.56
CA ASP A 25 -15.55 6.22 -9.58
C ASP A 25 -15.67 4.77 -10.10
N GLY A 26 -14.76 4.37 -10.99
CA GLY A 26 -14.73 3.01 -11.53
C GLY A 26 -13.91 2.02 -10.70
N GLY A 27 -13.40 2.43 -9.55
CA GLY A 27 -12.50 1.61 -8.75
C GLY A 27 -11.06 1.67 -9.22
N ALA A 28 -10.21 0.82 -8.65
CA ALA A 28 -8.82 0.70 -9.04
C ALA A 28 -8.35 -0.75 -8.92
N VAL A 29 -7.45 -1.14 -9.78
CA VAL A 29 -6.78 -2.45 -9.74
C VAL A 29 -5.28 -2.22 -9.71
N VAL A 30 -4.61 -2.85 -8.76
CA VAL A 30 -3.16 -2.77 -8.61
C VAL A 30 -2.59 -4.17 -8.53
N LEU A 31 -1.50 -4.40 -9.24
CA LEU A 31 -0.71 -5.63 -9.12
C LEU A 31 0.56 -5.30 -8.34
N ASP A 32 0.72 -5.95 -7.19
CA ASP A 32 1.91 -5.81 -6.37
C ASP A 32 2.71 -7.11 -6.36
N VAL A 33 4.04 -6.98 -6.46
CA VAL A 33 4.96 -8.06 -6.18
C VAL A 33 5.78 -7.66 -4.96
N ILE A 34 5.64 -8.41 -3.86
CA ILE A 34 6.26 -8.09 -2.57
C ILE A 34 7.33 -9.13 -2.27
N VAL A 35 8.58 -8.67 -2.15
CA VAL A 35 9.73 -9.55 -1.93
C VAL A 35 10.66 -8.92 -0.87
N PRO A 36 10.90 -9.61 0.24
CA PRO A 36 10.21 -10.80 0.74
C PRO A 36 8.76 -10.51 1.13
N PRO A 37 7.88 -11.50 1.14
CA PRO A 37 6.48 -11.27 1.48
C PRO A 37 6.29 -10.88 2.96
N TYR A 38 5.12 -10.33 3.27
CA TYR A 38 4.75 -10.10 4.67
C TYR A 38 4.79 -11.42 5.44
N ASP A 39 5.38 -11.36 6.62
CA ASP A 39 5.47 -12.48 7.55
C ASP A 39 5.63 -11.91 8.96
N GLU A 40 4.55 -11.90 9.72
CA GLU A 40 4.54 -11.32 11.06
C GLU A 40 5.51 -12.04 12.01
N ASP A 41 5.63 -13.35 11.88
CA ASP A 41 6.53 -14.15 12.72
C ASP A 41 8.01 -13.82 12.44
N ALA A 42 8.32 -13.40 11.22
CA ALA A 42 9.66 -12.96 10.84
C ALA A 42 9.86 -11.44 11.01
N GLY A 43 8.92 -10.75 11.63
CA GLY A 43 9.00 -9.31 11.84
C GLY A 43 8.69 -8.46 10.61
N ARG A 44 8.08 -9.05 9.58
CA ARG A 44 7.70 -8.35 8.35
C ARG A 44 6.18 -8.16 8.29
N ALA A 45 5.66 -7.32 9.16
CA ALA A 45 4.24 -6.97 9.17
C ALA A 45 3.98 -5.72 8.32
N CYS A 46 2.75 -5.57 7.86
CA CYS A 46 2.31 -4.32 7.26
C CYS A 46 2.10 -3.28 8.36
N HIS A 47 2.60 -2.08 8.14
CA HIS A 47 2.40 -0.96 9.05
C HIS A 47 1.46 0.05 8.43
N TYR A 48 0.63 0.66 9.26
CA TYR A 48 -0.37 1.64 8.84
C TYR A 48 -0.04 3.00 9.43
N PHE A 49 -0.32 4.05 8.67
CA PHE A 49 0.01 5.41 9.08
C PHE A 49 -1.16 6.35 8.81
N GLU A 50 -1.28 7.37 9.65
CA GLU A 50 -2.11 8.53 9.35
C GLU A 50 -1.23 9.73 9.01
N ALA A 51 -1.70 10.56 8.10
CA ALA A 51 -1.02 11.78 7.72
C ALA A 51 -1.64 12.95 8.47
N VAL A 52 -0.81 13.67 9.23
CA VAL A 52 -1.22 14.85 9.96
C VAL A 52 -0.57 16.07 9.30
N ALA A 53 -1.39 17.01 8.84
CA ALA A 53 -0.89 18.22 8.22
C ALA A 53 -0.18 19.09 9.25
N ILE A 54 1.07 19.46 8.97
CA ILE A 54 1.82 20.39 9.81
C ILE A 54 1.65 21.81 9.28
N ARG A 55 2.24 22.10 8.12
CA ARG A 55 2.06 23.35 7.38
C ARG A 55 2.79 23.28 6.04
N GLY A 56 2.41 24.16 5.11
CA GLY A 56 3.12 24.32 3.85
C GLY A 56 3.11 23.08 2.95
N GLY A 57 2.07 22.24 3.02
CA GLY A 57 1.99 21.00 2.25
C GLY A 57 2.83 19.87 2.82
N VAL A 58 3.43 20.05 4.00
CA VAL A 58 4.19 19.02 4.71
C VAL A 58 3.29 18.28 5.67
N PHE A 59 3.41 16.95 5.69
CA PHE A 59 2.66 16.07 6.57
C PHE A 59 3.61 15.29 7.48
N GLU A 60 3.17 15.10 8.72
CA GLU A 60 3.78 14.13 9.62
C GLU A 60 3.04 12.81 9.48
N LEU A 61 3.78 11.72 9.31
CA LEU A 61 3.20 10.37 9.30
C LEU A 61 3.33 9.77 10.70
N ARG A 62 2.19 9.39 11.26
CA ARG A 62 2.13 8.72 12.56
C ARG A 62 1.66 7.30 12.38
N GLU A 63 2.40 6.35 12.94
CA GLU A 63 1.99 4.95 12.90
C GLU A 63 0.74 4.74 13.73
N ILE A 64 -0.22 4.01 13.16
CA ILE A 64 -1.48 3.67 13.80
C ILE A 64 -1.69 2.15 13.72
N PRO A 65 -2.57 1.58 14.57
CA PRO A 65 -3.02 0.21 14.36
C PRO A 65 -3.77 0.07 13.05
N GLU A 66 -3.92 -1.16 12.56
CA GLU A 66 -4.75 -1.41 11.37
C GLU A 66 -6.12 -0.77 11.55
N PRO A 67 -6.57 0.09 10.61
CA PRO A 67 -7.87 0.73 10.72
C PRO A 67 -9.00 -0.28 10.82
N ALA A 68 -9.97 -0.04 11.72
CA ALA A 68 -11.08 -0.96 11.95
C ALA A 68 -12.02 -1.09 10.75
N ASP A 69 -12.05 -0.07 9.90
CA ASP A 69 -12.84 -0.03 8.66
C ASP A 69 -12.10 -0.58 7.45
N PHE A 70 -10.85 -1.01 7.62
CA PHE A 70 -10.08 -1.64 6.56
C PHE A 70 -10.48 -3.11 6.45
N GLU A 71 -10.90 -3.50 5.25
CA GLU A 71 -11.36 -4.86 4.96
C GLU A 71 -10.68 -5.38 3.71
N CYS A 72 -10.10 -6.58 3.80
CA CYS A 72 -9.52 -7.30 2.68
C CYS A 72 -10.23 -8.64 2.51
N LEU A 73 -10.79 -8.87 1.34
CA LEU A 73 -11.41 -10.14 0.99
C LEU A 73 -10.44 -10.94 0.13
N GLY A 74 -10.19 -12.19 0.53
CA GLY A 74 -9.38 -13.10 -0.26
C GLY A 74 -10.16 -13.67 -1.43
N ALA A 75 -9.46 -14.00 -2.50
CA ALA A 75 -10.02 -14.69 -3.65
C ALA A 75 -9.03 -15.73 -4.16
N VAL A 76 -9.56 -16.79 -4.79
CA VAL A 76 -8.72 -17.81 -5.41
C VAL A 76 -8.33 -17.35 -6.81
N TYR A 77 -7.04 -17.51 -7.13
CA TYR A 77 -6.55 -17.22 -8.48
C TYR A 77 -7.21 -18.12 -9.50
N GLN A 78 -7.80 -17.53 -10.53
CA GLN A 78 -8.53 -18.22 -11.59
C GLN A 78 -7.84 -18.17 -12.96
N GLY A 79 -6.66 -17.56 -13.02
CA GLY A 79 -5.93 -17.37 -14.26
C GLY A 79 -5.11 -18.60 -14.67
N LEU A 80 -4.30 -18.40 -15.69
CA LEU A 80 -3.38 -19.43 -16.18
C LEU A 80 -2.25 -19.66 -15.17
N ARG A 81 -1.82 -20.90 -15.04
CA ARG A 81 -0.64 -21.21 -14.21
C ARG A 81 0.61 -20.70 -14.92
N PRO A 82 1.55 -20.11 -14.16
CA PRO A 82 2.82 -19.68 -14.73
C PRO A 82 3.68 -20.86 -15.19
#